data_b20adfc4b4f25525ef91465a16fe3184
#
_entry.id   b20adfc4b4f25525ef91465a16fe3184
#
_cell.length_a   1.000
_cell.length_b   1.000
_cell.length_c   1.000
_cell.angle_alpha   90.00
_cell.angle_beta   90.00
_cell.angle_gamma   90.00
#
_symmetry.space_group_name_H-M   'P 1'
#
loop_
_entity.id
_entity.type
_entity.pdbx_description
1 polymer ?
#
loop_
_entity_poly.entity_id
_entity_poly.type
_entity_poly.pdbx_seq_one_letter_code
_entity_poly.pdbx_strand_id
1 'polypeptide(L)'
;ALLRNLELFGIPNVFVANEAPAKLTKAFPEFFDKIILDAPCSGEGMFRKEPDMVKSWDAEMLAFCRSEQAKILEACAPMLKAGGMLLYSTCTFSPEENEKSIGNFLERHPEFELMPIAKKNGFAEGLAPYTDCARLYPHRLKGEGHFLALLRKKEAAEGKAIPAESGGWTKEMDAFGDFAKEVLQEKPKGIYKIYGEGLYLLPEGTPKLEKLRVLRTGWMLGTLKKGRFEPSQAFAMGLRKEEVKHTADFSLEDERVIRYLKGETVEAEGKDGWTLVCVDGFPLGWAKRQKGRLKNKYAVSWKWE
;
A
#
# COMPACT_ATOMS: atom_id res chain seq x y z
N ALA A 1 9.18 0.38 6.73
CA ALA A 1 9.08 -0.73 5.76
C ALA A 1 7.90 -0.55 4.79
N LEU A 2 6.62 -0.45 5.25
CA LEU A 2 5.43 -0.42 4.40
C LEU A 2 5.46 0.69 3.32
N LEU A 3 5.70 1.95 3.71
CA LEU A 3 5.72 3.07 2.76
C LEU A 3 6.74 2.87 1.63
N ARG A 4 7.95 2.41 1.97
CA ARG A 4 9.00 2.13 0.97
C ARG A 4 8.54 1.06 -0.03
N ASN A 5 7.90 0.00 0.43
CA ASN A 5 7.40 -1.07 -0.44
C ASN A 5 6.29 -0.54 -1.37
N LEU A 6 5.35 0.25 -0.86
CA LEU A 6 4.30 0.87 -1.67
C LEU A 6 4.87 1.79 -2.75
N GLU A 7 5.92 2.55 -2.42
CA GLU A 7 6.63 3.39 -3.38
C GLU A 7 7.41 2.59 -4.43
N LEU A 8 8.07 1.49 -4.01
CA LEU A 8 8.76 0.56 -4.93
C LEU A 8 7.79 -0.07 -5.94
N PHE A 9 6.58 -0.41 -5.51
CA PHE A 9 5.53 -0.92 -6.41
C PHE A 9 4.89 0.18 -7.28
N GLY A 10 5.29 1.44 -7.13
CA GLY A 10 4.79 2.54 -7.95
C GLY A 10 3.31 2.83 -7.76
N ILE A 11 2.76 2.63 -6.55
CA ILE A 11 1.33 2.83 -6.27
C ILE A 11 1.05 4.32 -6.07
N PRO A 12 0.33 5.01 -6.98
CA PRO A 12 0.12 6.45 -6.90
C PRO A 12 -1.05 6.85 -5.99
N ASN A 13 -2.04 5.99 -5.83
CA ASN A 13 -3.31 6.28 -5.15
C ASN A 13 -3.39 5.66 -3.75
N VAL A 14 -2.37 5.89 -2.92
CA VAL A 14 -2.24 5.26 -1.61
C VAL A 14 -2.27 6.28 -0.48
N PHE A 15 -2.92 5.89 0.63
CA PHE A 15 -2.85 6.57 1.91
C PHE A 15 -2.20 5.64 2.93
N VAL A 16 -1.24 6.16 3.67
CA VAL A 16 -0.61 5.44 4.79
C VAL A 16 -0.87 6.23 6.05
N ALA A 17 -1.64 5.65 6.96
CA ALA A 17 -1.92 6.22 8.27
C ALA A 17 -1.33 5.35 9.37
N ASN A 18 -0.98 5.97 10.48
CA ASN A 18 -0.58 5.29 11.72
C ASN A 18 -1.55 5.70 12.83
N GLU A 19 -2.70 5.03 12.84
CA GLU A 19 -3.81 5.37 13.73
C GLU A 19 -4.46 4.14 14.36
N ALA A 20 -5.08 4.33 15.52
CA ALA A 20 -5.89 3.31 16.14
C ALA A 20 -7.17 3.06 15.30
N PRO A 21 -7.63 1.79 15.17
CA PRO A 21 -8.82 1.43 14.38
C PRO A 21 -10.06 2.26 14.70
N ALA A 22 -10.32 2.57 15.98
CA ALA A 22 -11.45 3.38 16.42
C ALA A 22 -11.46 4.82 15.86
N LYS A 23 -10.30 5.39 15.51
CA LYS A 23 -10.22 6.69 14.83
C LYS A 23 -10.53 6.54 13.34
N LEU A 24 -10.05 5.45 12.72
CA LEU A 24 -10.33 5.16 11.32
C LEU A 24 -11.82 4.93 11.10
N THR A 25 -12.51 4.23 12.01
CA THR A 25 -13.96 4.02 11.97
C THR A 25 -14.73 5.33 11.91
N LYS A 26 -14.30 6.35 12.66
CA LYS A 26 -14.95 7.67 12.66
C LYS A 26 -14.69 8.44 11.35
N ALA A 27 -13.53 8.23 10.73
CA ALA A 27 -13.13 8.93 9.51
C ALA A 27 -13.71 8.29 8.25
N PHE A 28 -13.98 6.98 8.26
CA PHE A 28 -14.33 6.20 7.08
C PHE A 28 -15.61 5.36 7.25
N PRO A 29 -16.76 5.91 7.74
CA PRO A 29 -17.99 5.15 7.84
C PRO A 29 -18.46 4.73 6.44
N GLU A 30 -18.74 3.43 6.24
CA GLU A 30 -19.24 2.83 4.98
C GLU A 30 -18.45 3.29 3.73
N PHE A 31 -17.13 3.33 3.87
CA PHE A 31 -16.26 3.89 2.83
C PHE A 31 -15.60 2.83 1.95
N PHE A 32 -15.18 1.71 2.55
CA PHE A 32 -14.37 0.72 1.85
C PHE A 32 -15.24 -0.33 1.15
N ASP A 33 -14.92 -0.62 -0.10
CA ASP A 33 -15.51 -1.74 -0.84
C ASP A 33 -14.90 -3.07 -0.38
N LYS A 34 -13.60 -3.03 0.01
CA LYS A 34 -12.85 -4.20 0.50
C LYS A 34 -11.92 -3.80 1.63
N ILE A 35 -11.86 -4.64 2.65
CA ILE A 35 -10.90 -4.53 3.75
C ILE A 35 -10.08 -5.81 3.81
N ILE A 36 -8.76 -5.68 3.91
CA ILE A 36 -7.86 -6.78 4.27
C ILE A 36 -7.35 -6.49 5.67
N LEU A 37 -7.64 -7.40 6.59
CA LEU A 37 -7.19 -7.33 7.97
C LEU A 37 -6.15 -8.42 8.20
N ASP A 38 -4.88 -8.01 8.22
CA ASP A 38 -3.77 -8.84 8.70
C ASP A 38 -3.66 -8.60 10.21
N ALA A 39 -4.32 -9.48 10.98
CA ALA A 39 -4.55 -9.26 12.39
C ALA A 39 -3.31 -9.59 13.24
N PRO A 40 -3.01 -8.80 14.30
CA PRO A 40 -1.99 -9.19 15.26
C PRO A 40 -2.36 -10.55 15.85
N CYS A 41 -1.41 -11.49 15.89
CA CYS A 41 -1.66 -12.85 16.35
C CYS A 41 -0.44 -13.43 17.07
N SER A 42 -0.62 -14.59 17.71
CA SER A 42 0.44 -15.29 18.46
C SER A 42 1.57 -15.83 17.57
N GLY A 43 1.37 -15.88 16.24
CA GLY A 43 2.44 -16.10 15.28
C GLY A 43 2.96 -17.53 15.16
N GLU A 44 2.22 -18.53 15.62
CA GLU A 44 2.67 -19.96 15.58
C GLU A 44 3.12 -20.42 14.19
N GLY A 45 2.47 -19.92 13.14
CA GLY A 45 2.81 -20.24 11.76
C GLY A 45 4.18 -19.72 11.31
N MET A 46 4.78 -18.78 12.07
CA MET A 46 6.06 -18.14 11.76
C MET A 46 7.24 -18.77 12.49
N PHE A 47 7.04 -19.70 13.43
CA PHE A 47 8.08 -20.26 14.28
C PHE A 47 9.24 -20.90 13.49
N ARG A 48 8.95 -21.44 12.30
CA ARG A 48 10.00 -21.97 11.43
C ARG A 48 10.93 -20.88 10.88
N LYS A 49 10.37 -19.72 10.53
CA LYS A 49 11.11 -18.58 9.98
C LYS A 49 11.76 -17.73 11.07
N GLU A 50 11.10 -17.60 12.21
CA GLU A 50 11.51 -16.78 13.33
C GLU A 50 11.48 -17.60 14.63
N PRO A 51 12.46 -18.50 14.85
CA PRO A 51 12.47 -19.44 15.98
C PRO A 51 12.45 -18.76 17.36
N ASP A 52 12.95 -17.53 17.46
CA ASP A 52 12.96 -16.79 18.72
C ASP A 52 11.54 -16.42 19.20
N MET A 53 10.54 -16.37 18.32
CA MET A 53 9.15 -16.11 18.70
C MET A 53 8.59 -17.19 19.66
N VAL A 54 9.09 -18.42 19.57
CA VAL A 54 8.69 -19.51 20.47
C VAL A 54 8.95 -19.15 21.95
N LYS A 55 10.01 -18.38 22.23
CA LYS A 55 10.40 -18.00 23.59
C LYS A 55 9.44 -17.00 24.24
N SER A 56 8.76 -16.20 23.43
CA SER A 56 7.81 -15.19 23.90
C SER A 56 6.34 -15.63 23.77
N TRP A 57 6.11 -16.84 23.26
CA TRP A 57 4.76 -17.36 23.11
C TRP A 57 4.26 -17.98 24.42
N ASP A 58 3.12 -17.49 24.91
CA ASP A 58 2.45 -17.95 26.12
C ASP A 58 0.93 -17.70 26.05
N ALA A 59 0.21 -18.12 27.09
CA ALA A 59 -1.24 -17.97 27.19
C ALA A 59 -1.68 -16.49 27.32
N GLU A 60 -0.83 -15.62 27.88
CA GLU A 60 -1.14 -14.18 28.03
C GLU A 60 -1.05 -13.51 26.67
N MET A 61 -0.04 -13.81 25.88
CA MET A 61 0.10 -13.35 24.49
C MET A 61 -1.13 -13.74 23.65
N LEU A 62 -1.55 -14.99 23.74
CA LEU A 62 -2.72 -15.49 23.03
C LEU A 62 -4.00 -14.74 23.44
N ALA A 63 -4.22 -14.55 24.74
CA ALA A 63 -5.36 -13.80 25.25
C ALA A 63 -5.34 -12.33 24.80
N PHE A 64 -4.17 -11.69 24.82
CA PHE A 64 -3.96 -10.32 24.33
C PHE A 64 -4.29 -10.21 22.84
N CYS A 65 -3.72 -11.09 22.00
CA CYS A 65 -3.97 -11.09 20.55
C CYS A 65 -5.46 -11.25 20.24
N ARG A 66 -6.16 -12.18 20.91
CA ARG A 66 -7.63 -12.35 20.75
C ARG A 66 -8.41 -11.08 21.07
N SER A 67 -8.04 -10.40 22.16
CA SER A 67 -8.68 -9.14 22.56
C SER A 67 -8.49 -8.06 21.49
N GLU A 68 -7.28 -7.90 20.98
CA GLU A 68 -6.98 -6.92 19.94
C GLU A 68 -7.65 -7.27 18.61
N GLN A 69 -7.66 -8.53 18.21
CA GLN A 69 -8.36 -9.01 17.01
C GLN A 69 -9.85 -8.68 17.06
N ALA A 70 -10.51 -8.94 18.20
CA ALA A 70 -11.92 -8.61 18.39
C ALA A 70 -12.17 -7.10 18.22
N LYS A 71 -11.36 -6.24 18.85
CA LYS A 71 -11.49 -4.77 18.73
C LYS A 71 -11.31 -4.29 17.28
N ILE A 72 -10.36 -4.88 16.55
CA ILE A 72 -10.09 -4.48 15.18
C ILE A 72 -11.22 -4.95 14.24
N LEU A 73 -11.72 -6.18 14.40
CA LEU A 73 -12.87 -6.68 13.65
C LEU A 73 -14.10 -5.81 13.86
N GLU A 74 -14.42 -5.45 15.12
CA GLU A 74 -15.51 -4.51 15.46
C GLU A 74 -15.33 -3.16 14.77
N ALA A 75 -14.10 -2.66 14.67
CA ALA A 75 -13.81 -1.40 13.99
C ALA A 75 -13.98 -1.51 12.47
N CYS A 76 -13.71 -2.66 11.87
CA CYS A 76 -13.86 -2.88 10.42
C CYS A 76 -15.30 -2.88 9.95
N ALA A 77 -16.24 -3.43 10.76
CA ALA A 77 -17.64 -3.61 10.38
C ALA A 77 -18.34 -2.32 9.90
N PRO A 78 -18.28 -1.19 10.65
CA PRO A 78 -18.89 0.07 10.20
C PRO A 78 -18.13 0.79 9.11
N MET A 79 -16.86 0.43 8.82
CA MET A 79 -16.08 1.03 7.74
C MET A 79 -16.37 0.41 6.38
N LEU A 80 -16.89 -0.81 6.36
CA LEU A 80 -17.20 -1.54 5.14
C LEU A 80 -18.57 -1.11 4.59
N LYS A 81 -18.64 -0.85 3.28
CA LYS A 81 -19.91 -0.61 2.59
C LYS A 81 -20.82 -1.85 2.65
N ALA A 82 -22.11 -1.63 2.46
CA ALA A 82 -23.05 -2.69 2.14
C ALA A 82 -22.59 -3.42 0.87
N GLY A 83 -22.68 -4.77 0.84
CA GLY A 83 -22.14 -5.61 -0.23
C GLY A 83 -20.61 -5.77 -0.23
N GLY A 84 -19.89 -5.04 0.62
CA GLY A 84 -18.44 -5.06 0.70
C GLY A 84 -17.87 -6.34 1.30
N MET A 85 -16.57 -6.57 1.09
CA MET A 85 -15.85 -7.80 1.47
C MET A 85 -14.76 -7.50 2.53
N LEU A 86 -14.67 -8.34 3.56
CA LEU A 86 -13.62 -8.32 4.56
C LEU A 86 -12.85 -9.64 4.53
N LEU A 87 -11.55 -9.59 4.24
CA LEU A 87 -10.64 -10.72 4.39
C LEU A 87 -9.91 -10.58 5.72
N TYR A 88 -10.16 -11.51 6.64
CA TYR A 88 -9.43 -11.66 7.89
C TYR A 88 -8.31 -12.67 7.70
N SER A 89 -7.10 -12.33 8.13
CA SER A 89 -5.95 -13.24 8.11
C SER A 89 -5.16 -13.20 9.42
N THR A 90 -4.56 -14.33 9.75
CA THR A 90 -3.58 -14.49 10.83
C THR A 90 -2.45 -15.41 10.38
N CYS A 91 -1.29 -15.32 11.03
CA CYS A 91 -0.21 -16.28 10.88
C CYS A 91 -0.11 -17.25 12.09
N THR A 92 -1.25 -17.67 12.66
CA THR A 92 -1.32 -18.63 13.76
C THR A 92 -2.17 -19.86 13.41
N PHE A 93 -1.97 -20.96 14.13
CA PHE A 93 -2.81 -22.16 14.04
C PHE A 93 -3.88 -22.23 15.14
N SER A 94 -3.85 -21.30 16.10
CA SER A 94 -4.78 -21.25 17.24
C SER A 94 -6.24 -21.14 16.78
N PRO A 95 -7.11 -22.13 17.09
CA PRO A 95 -8.55 -22.02 16.81
C PRO A 95 -9.21 -20.86 17.55
N GLU A 96 -8.65 -20.47 18.69
CA GLU A 96 -9.13 -19.36 19.51
C GLU A 96 -9.01 -18.03 18.79
N GLU A 97 -7.93 -17.83 18.05
CA GLU A 97 -7.66 -16.62 17.26
C GLU A 97 -8.30 -16.67 15.87
N ASN A 98 -8.60 -17.84 15.38
CA ASN A 98 -9.09 -18.09 14.03
C ASN A 98 -10.61 -18.28 14.00
N GLU A 99 -11.07 -19.53 13.96
CA GLU A 99 -12.50 -19.83 13.79
C GLU A 99 -13.39 -19.27 14.91
N LYS A 100 -12.91 -19.28 16.16
CA LYS A 100 -13.69 -18.71 17.28
C LYS A 100 -13.81 -17.19 17.21
N SER A 101 -12.76 -16.50 16.75
CA SER A 101 -12.83 -15.05 16.52
C SER A 101 -13.85 -14.72 15.44
N ILE A 102 -13.88 -15.49 14.35
CA ILE A 102 -14.85 -15.33 13.27
C ILE A 102 -16.27 -15.67 13.76
N GLY A 103 -16.45 -16.77 14.50
CA GLY A 103 -17.74 -17.15 15.06
C GLY A 103 -18.33 -16.09 15.97
N ASN A 104 -17.53 -15.61 16.93
CA ASN A 104 -17.93 -14.54 17.83
C ASN A 104 -18.29 -13.24 17.11
N PHE A 105 -17.59 -12.92 16.02
CA PHE A 105 -17.90 -11.76 15.19
C PHE A 105 -19.23 -11.95 14.46
N LEU A 106 -19.47 -13.08 13.82
CA LEU A 106 -20.71 -13.36 13.08
C LEU A 106 -21.94 -13.40 13.99
N GLU A 107 -21.81 -13.88 15.22
CA GLU A 107 -22.88 -13.86 16.22
C GLU A 107 -23.32 -12.43 16.59
N ARG A 108 -22.37 -11.49 16.67
CA ARG A 108 -22.65 -10.08 16.98
C ARG A 108 -23.05 -9.25 15.77
N HIS A 109 -22.67 -9.71 14.57
CA HIS A 109 -22.87 -9.01 13.30
C HIS A 109 -23.68 -9.87 12.32
N PRO A 110 -25.01 -10.03 12.53
CA PRO A 110 -25.87 -10.83 11.65
C PRO A 110 -25.99 -10.27 10.23
N GLU A 111 -25.55 -9.02 10.02
CA GLU A 111 -25.40 -8.40 8.70
C GLU A 111 -24.20 -8.93 7.92
N PHE A 112 -23.32 -9.74 8.51
CA PHE A 112 -22.22 -10.41 7.82
C PHE A 112 -22.54 -11.88 7.57
N GLU A 113 -21.91 -12.43 6.54
CA GLU A 113 -21.91 -13.85 6.21
C GLU A 113 -20.52 -14.33 5.85
N LEU A 114 -20.21 -15.59 6.18
CA LEU A 114 -18.96 -16.23 5.81
C LEU A 114 -19.06 -16.73 4.37
N MET A 115 -18.08 -16.35 3.56
CA MET A 115 -18.00 -16.74 2.15
C MET A 115 -17.00 -17.89 1.96
N PRO A 116 -17.30 -18.87 1.12
CA PRO A 116 -16.41 -20.01 0.90
C PRO A 116 -15.11 -19.58 0.19
N ILE A 117 -13.99 -19.98 0.76
CA ILE A 117 -12.68 -19.86 0.12
C ILE A 117 -12.37 -21.16 -0.62
N ALA A 118 -12.04 -21.07 -1.93
CA ALA A 118 -11.73 -22.24 -2.74
C ALA A 118 -10.50 -23.01 -2.20
N LYS A 119 -10.66 -24.29 -1.92
CA LYS A 119 -9.62 -25.18 -1.40
C LYS A 119 -8.74 -25.72 -2.53
N LYS A 120 -8.05 -24.81 -3.22
CA LYS A 120 -7.09 -25.12 -4.30
C LYS A 120 -5.66 -25.07 -3.79
N ASN A 121 -4.74 -25.69 -4.55
CA ASN A 121 -3.30 -25.58 -4.32
C ASN A 121 -2.84 -26.02 -2.91
N GLY A 122 -3.53 -26.97 -2.28
CA GLY A 122 -3.15 -27.50 -0.96
C GLY A 122 -3.77 -26.74 0.23
N PHE A 123 -4.65 -25.77 0.01
CA PHE A 123 -5.42 -25.15 1.08
C PHE A 123 -6.30 -26.19 1.79
N ALA A 124 -6.26 -26.20 3.10
CA ALA A 124 -7.14 -27.02 3.94
C ALA A 124 -8.40 -26.22 4.33
N GLU A 125 -9.44 -26.96 4.71
CA GLU A 125 -10.64 -26.37 5.29
C GLU A 125 -10.34 -25.78 6.68
N GLY A 126 -11.16 -24.83 7.11
CA GLY A 126 -11.23 -24.39 8.49
C GLY A 126 -11.79 -25.51 9.37
N LEU A 127 -11.66 -25.34 10.68
CA LEU A 127 -12.24 -26.27 11.65
C LEU A 127 -13.76 -26.09 11.73
N ALA A 128 -14.49 -27.21 11.88
CA ALA A 128 -15.95 -27.15 12.03
C ALA A 128 -16.39 -26.24 13.20
N PRO A 129 -17.48 -25.46 13.04
CA PRO A 129 -18.40 -25.44 11.89
C PRO A 129 -17.97 -24.51 10.74
N TYR A 130 -16.79 -23.87 10.80
CA TYR A 130 -16.34 -22.84 9.85
C TYR A 130 -15.46 -23.39 8.73
N THR A 131 -15.91 -24.47 8.07
CA THR A 131 -15.17 -25.16 7.00
C THR A 131 -14.95 -24.30 5.76
N ASP A 132 -15.73 -23.24 5.58
CA ASP A 132 -15.56 -22.25 4.50
C ASP A 132 -14.29 -21.42 4.65
N CYS A 133 -13.73 -21.28 5.85
CA CYS A 133 -12.40 -20.71 6.07
C CYS A 133 -11.31 -21.58 5.44
N ALA A 134 -10.13 -21.00 5.25
CA ALA A 134 -8.98 -21.71 4.73
C ALA A 134 -7.82 -21.71 5.73
N ARG A 135 -7.17 -22.86 5.86
CA ARG A 135 -5.93 -23.04 6.61
C ARG A 135 -4.79 -23.43 5.68
N LEU A 136 -3.68 -22.73 5.78
CA LEU A 136 -2.47 -22.95 5.02
C LEU A 136 -1.43 -23.57 5.95
N TYR A 137 -1.08 -24.82 5.67
CA TYR A 137 -0.12 -25.56 6.50
C TYR A 137 1.21 -25.71 5.78
N PRO A 138 2.36 -25.45 6.43
CA PRO A 138 3.69 -25.52 5.81
C PRO A 138 4.09 -26.93 5.35
N HIS A 139 3.43 -28.00 5.83
CA HIS A 139 3.63 -29.36 5.34
C HIS A 139 2.86 -29.67 4.03
N ARG A 140 1.95 -28.80 3.61
CA ARG A 140 1.15 -28.93 2.36
C ARG A 140 1.55 -27.90 1.32
N LEU A 141 2.13 -26.79 1.73
CA LEU A 141 2.43 -25.63 0.88
C LEU A 141 3.87 -25.15 1.10
N LYS A 142 4.47 -24.59 0.05
CA LYS A 142 5.74 -23.86 0.17
C LYS A 142 5.44 -22.48 0.75
N GLY A 143 5.60 -22.31 2.06
CA GLY A 143 5.31 -21.05 2.77
C GLY A 143 5.15 -21.28 4.25
N GLU A 144 4.80 -20.23 4.96
CA GLU A 144 4.52 -20.23 6.39
C GLU A 144 3.04 -20.54 6.67
N GLY A 145 2.70 -20.77 7.94
CA GLY A 145 1.32 -21.05 8.35
C GLY A 145 0.43 -19.83 8.29
N HIS A 146 -0.79 -19.97 7.74
CA HIS A 146 -1.78 -18.90 7.70
C HIS A 146 -3.20 -19.44 7.87
N PHE A 147 -4.08 -18.55 8.34
CA PHE A 147 -5.52 -18.72 8.35
C PHE A 147 -6.18 -17.59 7.57
N LEU A 148 -7.25 -17.91 6.85
CA LEU A 148 -8.03 -16.95 6.07
C LEU A 148 -9.52 -17.17 6.29
N ALA A 149 -10.26 -16.09 6.54
CA ALA A 149 -11.72 -16.06 6.53
C ALA A 149 -12.22 -14.90 5.66
N LEU A 150 -13.08 -15.16 4.71
CA LEU A 150 -13.66 -14.18 3.83
C LEU A 150 -15.09 -13.90 4.25
N LEU A 151 -15.38 -12.66 4.62
CA LEU A 151 -16.67 -12.20 5.08
C LEU A 151 -17.28 -11.23 4.07
N ARG A 152 -18.58 -11.27 3.89
CA ARG A 152 -19.34 -10.29 3.11
C ARG A 152 -20.36 -9.59 3.99
N LYS A 153 -20.42 -8.26 3.91
CA LYS A 153 -21.52 -7.48 4.49
C LYS A 153 -22.71 -7.55 3.55
N LYS A 154 -23.87 -7.91 4.06
CA LYS A 154 -25.09 -8.02 3.26
C LYS A 154 -25.49 -6.68 2.66
N GLU A 155 -26.26 -6.71 1.58
CA GLU A 155 -26.79 -5.51 0.95
C GLU A 155 -27.69 -4.72 1.92
N ALA A 156 -27.58 -3.40 1.87
CA ALA A 156 -28.38 -2.46 2.63
C ALA A 156 -28.54 -1.15 1.83
N ALA A 157 -29.34 -0.21 2.33
CA ALA A 157 -29.40 1.13 1.73
C ALA A 157 -28.04 1.82 1.77
N GLU A 158 -27.77 2.64 0.75
CA GLU A 158 -26.49 3.39 0.66
C GLU A 158 -26.28 4.28 1.88
N GLY A 159 -25.05 4.30 2.36
CA GLY A 159 -24.60 5.15 3.46
C GLY A 159 -24.49 6.63 3.08
N LYS A 160 -24.19 7.47 4.06
CA LYS A 160 -23.93 8.89 3.83
C LYS A 160 -22.60 9.13 3.16
N ALA A 161 -22.60 10.00 2.14
CA ALA A 161 -21.37 10.42 1.49
C ALA A 161 -20.43 11.13 2.49
N ILE A 162 -19.14 10.77 2.45
CA ILE A 162 -18.10 11.43 3.24
C ILE A 162 -17.66 12.70 2.50
N PRO A 163 -17.46 13.83 3.21
CA PRO A 163 -16.94 15.05 2.58
C PRO A 163 -15.58 14.80 1.89
N ALA A 164 -15.52 15.11 0.61
CA ALA A 164 -14.31 14.93 -0.18
C ALA A 164 -13.34 16.11 -0.03
N GLU A 165 -12.05 15.83 -0.25
CA GLU A 165 -11.01 16.83 -0.40
C GLU A 165 -11.31 17.71 -1.62
N SER A 166 -10.90 18.96 -1.52
CA SER A 166 -10.89 19.90 -2.63
C SER A 166 -9.50 20.53 -2.72
N GLY A 167 -9.11 20.91 -3.90
CA GLY A 167 -7.84 21.58 -4.13
C GLY A 167 -7.91 22.42 -5.39
N GLY A 168 -7.02 23.40 -5.47
CA GLY A 168 -6.88 24.27 -6.62
C GLY A 168 -5.41 24.46 -6.95
N TRP A 169 -5.14 24.96 -8.13
CA TRP A 169 -3.80 25.35 -8.55
C TRP A 169 -3.37 26.63 -7.84
N THR A 170 -2.19 26.65 -7.26
CA THR A 170 -1.60 27.84 -6.66
C THR A 170 -0.32 28.24 -7.41
N LYS A 171 0.11 29.49 -7.27
CA LYS A 171 1.33 30.00 -7.91
C LYS A 171 2.58 29.19 -7.53
N GLU A 172 2.63 28.64 -6.33
CA GLU A 172 3.75 27.81 -5.88
C GLU A 172 3.88 26.52 -6.72
N MET A 173 2.78 26.05 -7.33
CA MET A 173 2.77 24.85 -8.20
C MET A 173 3.26 25.12 -9.63
N ASP A 174 3.48 26.40 -10.02
CA ASP A 174 3.90 26.73 -11.38
C ASP A 174 5.23 26.06 -11.76
N ALA A 175 6.15 25.92 -10.81
CA ALA A 175 7.41 25.19 -11.04
C ALA A 175 7.20 23.71 -11.43
N PHE A 176 6.17 23.05 -10.88
CA PHE A 176 5.75 21.73 -11.33
C PHE A 176 5.06 21.82 -12.69
N GLY A 177 4.25 22.84 -12.93
CA GLY A 177 3.62 23.07 -14.22
C GLY A 177 4.64 23.14 -15.37
N ASP A 178 5.73 23.87 -15.16
CA ASP A 178 6.81 23.99 -16.13
C ASP A 178 7.58 22.66 -16.32
N PHE A 179 7.90 21.98 -15.21
CA PHE A 179 8.45 20.63 -15.26
C PHE A 179 7.54 19.66 -16.05
N ALA A 180 6.23 19.67 -15.77
CA ALA A 180 5.29 18.79 -16.45
C ALA A 180 5.23 19.05 -17.96
N LYS A 181 5.22 20.33 -18.38
CA LYS A 181 5.26 20.70 -19.80
C LYS A 181 6.55 20.23 -20.50
N GLU A 182 7.69 20.28 -19.82
CA GLU A 182 8.97 19.86 -20.37
C GLU A 182 9.11 18.34 -20.44
N VAL A 183 8.68 17.63 -19.37
CA VAL A 183 9.08 16.24 -19.12
C VAL A 183 7.95 15.24 -19.39
N LEU A 184 6.70 15.59 -19.12
CA LEU A 184 5.57 14.66 -19.24
C LEU A 184 4.82 14.82 -20.55
N GLN A 185 4.25 13.74 -21.07
CA GLN A 185 3.32 13.80 -22.21
C GLN A 185 2.05 14.59 -21.83
N GLU A 186 1.48 14.26 -20.68
CA GLU A 186 0.32 14.94 -20.11
C GLU A 186 0.53 15.16 -18.60
N LYS A 187 -0.02 16.27 -18.09
CA LYS A 187 -0.04 16.52 -16.65
C LYS A 187 -1.02 15.55 -15.98
N PRO A 188 -0.62 14.81 -14.92
CA PRO A 188 -1.51 13.91 -14.23
C PRO A 188 -2.77 14.62 -13.70
N LYS A 189 -3.93 13.93 -13.76
CA LYS A 189 -5.22 14.47 -13.32
C LYS A 189 -5.50 14.10 -11.86
N GLY A 190 -6.13 15.01 -11.12
CA GLY A 190 -6.49 14.81 -9.71
C GLY A 190 -6.44 16.11 -8.92
N ILE A 191 -6.50 15.99 -7.61
CA ILE A 191 -6.48 17.09 -6.66
C ILE A 191 -5.04 17.39 -6.24
N TYR A 192 -4.49 18.52 -6.61
CA TYR A 192 -3.14 18.95 -6.21
C TYR A 192 -3.17 19.57 -4.81
N LYS A 193 -2.27 19.10 -3.93
CA LYS A 193 -2.10 19.61 -2.57
C LYS A 193 -0.63 19.81 -2.23
N ILE A 194 -0.36 20.85 -1.45
CA ILE A 194 0.97 21.10 -0.87
C ILE A 194 0.91 20.80 0.62
N TYR A 195 1.83 19.96 1.10
CA TYR A 195 2.06 19.69 2.51
C TYR A 195 3.54 19.97 2.82
N GLY A 196 3.80 21.04 3.56
CA GLY A 196 5.17 21.54 3.74
C GLY A 196 5.77 21.96 2.39
N GLU A 197 6.92 21.41 2.01
CA GLU A 197 7.52 21.58 0.68
C GLU A 197 7.05 20.54 -0.35
N GLY A 198 6.31 19.51 0.08
CA GLY A 198 5.90 18.40 -0.78
C GLY A 198 4.66 18.71 -1.60
N LEU A 199 4.73 18.46 -2.91
CA LEU A 199 3.59 18.47 -3.81
C LEU A 199 3.04 17.06 -3.97
N TYR A 200 1.74 16.91 -3.75
CA TYR A 200 1.02 15.64 -3.82
C TYR A 200 -0.15 15.72 -4.80
N LEU A 201 -0.44 14.59 -5.41
CA LEU A 201 -1.63 14.37 -6.22
C LEU A 201 -2.54 13.35 -5.53
N LEU A 202 -3.76 13.77 -5.22
CA LEU A 202 -4.78 12.93 -4.61
C LEU A 202 -5.82 12.54 -5.67
N PRO A 203 -6.34 11.30 -5.62
CA PRO A 203 -7.47 10.91 -6.44
C PRO A 203 -8.70 11.78 -6.17
N GLU A 204 -9.53 11.98 -7.19
CA GLU A 204 -10.85 12.56 -7.00
C GLU A 204 -11.68 11.71 -6.03
N GLY A 205 -12.51 12.34 -5.20
CA GLY A 205 -13.29 11.64 -4.17
C GLY A 205 -12.49 11.26 -2.91
N THR A 206 -11.21 11.61 -2.81
CA THR A 206 -10.43 11.44 -1.58
C THR A 206 -11.16 12.09 -0.41
N PRO A 207 -11.42 11.37 0.70
CA PRO A 207 -12.07 11.95 1.87
C PRO A 207 -11.15 12.94 2.60
N LYS A 208 -11.74 13.91 3.30
CA LYS A 208 -10.99 14.79 4.19
C LYS A 208 -10.39 13.99 5.35
N LEU A 209 -9.06 14.00 5.42
CA LEU A 209 -8.27 13.24 6.40
C LEU A 209 -7.88 14.08 7.63
N GLU A 210 -8.70 15.06 7.98
CA GLU A 210 -8.48 15.90 9.16
C GLU A 210 -8.43 15.05 10.43
N LYS A 211 -7.50 15.37 11.33
CA LYS A 211 -7.30 14.71 12.63
C LYS A 211 -6.72 13.27 12.58
N LEU A 212 -6.35 12.78 11.42
CA LEU A 212 -5.63 11.52 11.29
C LEU A 212 -4.11 11.74 11.19
N ARG A 213 -3.33 10.86 11.79
CA ARG A 213 -1.89 10.83 11.60
C ARG A 213 -1.55 10.13 10.28
N VAL A 214 -1.60 10.91 9.20
CA VAL A 214 -1.28 10.45 7.85
C VAL A 214 0.21 10.57 7.60
N LEU A 215 0.87 9.48 7.23
CA LEU A 215 2.30 9.42 6.89
C LEU A 215 2.52 9.67 5.39
N ARG A 216 1.55 9.29 4.56
CA ARG A 216 1.53 9.52 3.12
C ARG A 216 0.11 9.77 2.66
N THR A 217 -0.06 10.80 1.84
CA THR A 217 -1.35 11.15 1.26
C THR A 217 -1.23 11.19 -0.26
N GLY A 218 -1.87 10.26 -0.95
CA GLY A 218 -1.80 10.16 -2.40
C GLY A 218 -0.38 10.01 -2.97
N TRP A 219 -0.17 10.47 -4.18
CA TRP A 219 1.08 10.36 -4.93
C TRP A 219 1.98 11.57 -4.67
N MET A 220 3.12 11.36 -4.04
CA MET A 220 4.13 12.40 -3.86
C MET A 220 4.81 12.67 -5.19
N LEU A 221 4.51 13.80 -5.82
CA LEU A 221 5.12 14.19 -7.08
C LEU A 221 6.55 14.70 -6.90
N GLY A 222 6.81 15.46 -5.85
CA GLY A 222 8.14 16.01 -5.59
C GLY A 222 8.11 17.14 -4.58
N THR A 223 9.20 17.92 -4.53
CA THR A 223 9.35 19.06 -3.62
C THR A 223 9.44 20.37 -4.40
N LEU A 224 8.76 21.39 -3.85
CA LEU A 224 8.78 22.77 -4.36
C LEU A 224 9.77 23.59 -3.55
N LYS A 225 10.85 24.06 -4.18
CA LYS A 225 11.90 24.86 -3.53
C LYS A 225 12.19 26.14 -4.31
N LYS A 226 11.85 27.30 -3.74
CA LYS A 226 12.20 28.63 -4.30
C LYS A 226 12.13 28.71 -5.84
N GLY A 227 10.96 28.40 -6.41
CA GLY A 227 10.72 28.46 -7.86
C GLY A 227 11.28 27.27 -8.67
N ARG A 228 11.69 26.17 -8.02
CA ARG A 228 12.14 24.93 -8.66
C ARG A 228 11.33 23.75 -8.17
N PHE A 229 11.12 22.78 -9.04
CA PHE A 229 10.52 21.49 -8.72
C PHE A 229 11.59 20.39 -8.80
N GLU A 230 11.67 19.58 -7.75
CA GLU A 230 12.52 18.40 -7.72
C GLU A 230 11.60 17.15 -7.65
N PRO A 231 11.53 16.32 -8.72
CA PRO A 231 10.65 15.16 -8.74
C PRO A 231 11.11 14.10 -7.74
N SER A 232 10.14 13.46 -7.09
CA SER A 232 10.40 12.42 -6.10
C SER A 232 10.67 11.06 -6.75
N GLN A 233 11.26 10.13 -6.00
CA GLN A 233 11.40 8.74 -6.40
C GLN A 233 10.02 8.08 -6.57
N ALA A 234 9.07 8.35 -5.67
CA ALA A 234 7.70 7.84 -5.77
C ALA A 234 6.99 8.29 -7.05
N PHE A 235 7.30 9.51 -7.53
CA PHE A 235 6.79 9.98 -8.80
C PHE A 235 7.34 9.18 -9.98
N ALA A 236 8.65 8.93 -10.01
CA ALA A 236 9.25 8.10 -11.04
C ALA A 236 8.62 6.71 -11.11
N MET A 237 8.53 6.05 -9.94
CA MET A 237 8.04 4.67 -9.85
C MET A 237 6.56 4.51 -10.26
N GLY A 238 5.73 5.54 -10.08
CA GLY A 238 4.31 5.50 -10.44
C GLY A 238 4.01 5.89 -11.89
N LEU A 239 5.01 6.34 -12.65
CA LEU A 239 4.88 6.67 -14.08
C LEU A 239 5.09 5.43 -14.94
N ARG A 240 4.49 5.44 -16.13
CA ARG A 240 4.84 4.53 -17.21
C ARG A 240 5.83 5.22 -18.15
N LYS A 241 6.66 4.46 -18.82
CA LYS A 241 7.66 4.96 -19.78
C LYS A 241 7.04 5.91 -20.82
N GLU A 242 5.86 5.55 -21.33
CA GLU A 242 5.13 6.28 -22.37
C GLU A 242 4.60 7.63 -21.90
N GLU A 243 4.50 7.85 -20.60
CA GLU A 243 4.02 9.12 -20.01
C GLU A 243 5.12 10.19 -19.93
N VAL A 244 6.37 9.82 -20.26
CA VAL A 244 7.53 10.71 -20.16
C VAL A 244 8.17 10.93 -21.53
N LYS A 245 8.49 12.19 -21.87
CA LYS A 245 9.06 12.58 -23.17
C LYS A 245 10.52 12.11 -23.35
N HIS A 246 11.27 12.03 -22.26
CA HIS A 246 12.70 11.70 -22.30
C HIS A 246 12.98 10.54 -21.35
N THR A 247 13.36 9.40 -21.92
CA THR A 247 13.67 8.18 -21.18
C THR A 247 15.07 7.70 -21.51
N ALA A 248 15.66 6.92 -20.60
CA ALA A 248 16.82 6.09 -20.85
C ALA A 248 16.46 4.67 -20.39
N ASP A 249 16.25 3.78 -21.34
CA ASP A 249 15.79 2.42 -21.09
C ASP A 249 16.94 1.44 -21.34
N PHE A 250 17.27 0.67 -20.33
CA PHE A 250 18.34 -0.32 -20.36
C PHE A 250 17.75 -1.72 -20.28
N SER A 251 18.42 -2.72 -20.82
CA SER A 251 18.07 -4.11 -20.53
C SER A 251 18.49 -4.49 -19.11
N LEU A 252 17.84 -5.49 -18.52
CA LEU A 252 18.16 -5.98 -17.17
C LEU A 252 19.64 -6.40 -17.04
N GLU A 253 20.25 -6.90 -18.12
CA GLU A 253 21.63 -7.35 -18.16
C GLU A 253 22.66 -6.21 -18.32
N ASP A 254 22.20 -4.97 -18.55
CA ASP A 254 23.09 -3.83 -18.78
C ASP A 254 23.75 -3.39 -17.46
N GLU A 255 25.06 -3.37 -17.42
CA GLU A 255 25.85 -2.98 -16.24
C GLU A 255 25.48 -1.58 -15.70
N ARG A 256 24.99 -0.70 -16.58
CA ARG A 256 24.56 0.66 -16.19
C ARG A 256 23.39 0.63 -15.24
N VAL A 257 22.56 -0.43 -15.22
CA VAL A 257 21.45 -0.59 -14.28
C VAL A 257 21.99 -0.66 -12.85
N ILE A 258 22.93 -1.54 -12.58
CA ILE A 258 23.54 -1.69 -11.24
C ILE A 258 24.29 -0.41 -10.85
N ARG A 259 25.06 0.17 -11.75
CA ARG A 259 25.75 1.44 -11.50
C ARG A 259 24.78 2.57 -11.17
N TYR A 260 23.65 2.64 -11.88
CA TYR A 260 22.61 3.61 -11.56
C TYR A 260 22.01 3.36 -10.18
N LEU A 261 21.69 2.13 -9.81
CA LEU A 261 21.15 1.78 -8.48
C LEU A 261 22.16 2.08 -7.34
N LYS A 262 23.45 2.00 -7.61
CA LYS A 262 24.52 2.45 -6.68
C LYS A 262 24.67 3.99 -6.63
N GLY A 263 23.95 4.72 -7.45
CA GLY A 263 23.97 6.19 -7.47
C GLY A 263 25.04 6.80 -8.33
N GLU A 264 25.67 6.01 -9.20
CA GLU A 264 26.70 6.48 -10.15
C GLU A 264 26.08 7.26 -11.31
N THR A 265 26.91 8.08 -11.95
CA THR A 265 26.61 8.69 -13.24
C THR A 265 26.85 7.64 -14.34
N VAL A 266 25.90 7.46 -15.22
CA VAL A 266 26.00 6.53 -16.37
C VAL A 266 25.83 7.28 -17.69
N GLU A 267 26.34 6.70 -18.77
CA GLU A 267 26.25 7.29 -20.11
C GLU A 267 24.96 6.83 -20.81
N ALA A 268 24.24 7.78 -21.41
CA ALA A 268 23.10 7.51 -22.27
C ALA A 268 22.84 8.73 -23.17
N GLU A 269 22.86 8.52 -24.46
CA GLU A 269 22.57 9.54 -25.47
C GLU A 269 21.10 9.99 -25.42
N GLY A 270 20.85 11.20 -25.86
CA GLY A 270 19.52 11.80 -25.95
C GLY A 270 19.52 13.28 -25.57
N LYS A 271 18.31 13.88 -25.53
CA LYS A 271 18.12 15.30 -25.23
C LYS A 271 18.45 15.61 -23.76
N ASP A 272 19.17 16.70 -23.52
CA ASP A 272 19.48 17.19 -22.17
C ASP A 272 18.19 17.53 -21.39
N GLY A 273 18.20 17.36 -20.08
CA GLY A 273 17.07 17.63 -19.18
C GLY A 273 16.71 16.47 -18.25
N TRP A 274 15.57 16.55 -17.60
CA TRP A 274 15.05 15.47 -16.79
C TRP A 274 14.75 14.24 -17.63
N THR A 275 15.18 13.09 -17.16
CA THR A 275 15.09 11.82 -17.88
C THR A 275 14.63 10.73 -16.92
N LEU A 276 13.61 9.99 -17.30
CA LEU A 276 13.20 8.79 -16.57
C LEU A 276 14.11 7.63 -16.96
N VAL A 277 14.79 7.06 -15.99
CA VAL A 277 15.60 5.85 -16.18
C VAL A 277 14.70 4.64 -16.02
N CYS A 278 14.76 3.73 -16.99
CA CYS A 278 13.95 2.50 -17.01
C CYS A 278 14.85 1.28 -17.18
N VAL A 279 14.31 0.11 -16.83
CA VAL A 279 14.84 -1.21 -17.16
C VAL A 279 13.73 -2.05 -17.79
N ASP A 280 13.94 -2.54 -19.01
CA ASP A 280 12.94 -3.29 -19.79
C ASP A 280 11.55 -2.61 -19.81
N GLY A 281 11.55 -1.27 -19.93
CA GLY A 281 10.34 -0.43 -19.93
C GLY A 281 9.81 -0.05 -18.55
N PHE A 282 10.28 -0.65 -17.45
CA PHE A 282 9.85 -0.35 -16.09
C PHE A 282 10.69 0.79 -15.48
N PRO A 283 10.07 1.79 -14.86
CA PRO A 283 10.78 2.92 -14.27
C PRO A 283 11.62 2.51 -13.06
N LEU A 284 12.86 3.02 -13.02
CA LEU A 284 13.76 2.90 -11.87
C LEU A 284 13.87 4.19 -11.06
N GLY A 285 13.83 5.34 -11.73
CA GLY A 285 14.00 6.62 -11.06
C GLY A 285 14.39 7.75 -12.01
N TRP A 286 14.75 8.89 -11.44
CA TRP A 286 15.11 10.09 -12.18
C TRP A 286 16.61 10.24 -12.38
N ALA A 287 17.00 10.81 -13.51
CA ALA A 287 18.31 11.38 -13.76
C ALA A 287 18.18 12.75 -14.45
N LYS A 288 19.23 13.55 -14.40
CA LYS A 288 19.34 14.75 -15.21
C LYS A 288 20.40 14.54 -16.28
N ARG A 289 19.97 14.43 -17.54
CA ARG A 289 20.90 14.24 -18.67
C ARG A 289 21.59 15.55 -18.99
N GLN A 290 22.89 15.48 -19.19
CA GLN A 290 23.71 16.59 -19.62
C GLN A 290 24.88 16.05 -20.46
N LYS A 291 24.94 16.46 -21.73
CA LYS A 291 26.02 16.06 -22.67
C LYS A 291 26.26 14.54 -22.69
N GLY A 292 25.20 13.75 -22.93
CA GLY A 292 25.28 12.28 -22.99
C GLY A 292 25.51 11.58 -21.66
N ARG A 293 25.48 12.28 -20.52
CA ARG A 293 25.66 11.69 -19.19
C ARG A 293 24.40 11.87 -18.33
N LEU A 294 23.96 10.83 -17.69
CA LEU A 294 22.86 10.83 -16.74
C LEU A 294 23.38 11.09 -15.33
N LYS A 295 23.30 12.34 -14.88
CA LYS A 295 23.56 12.69 -13.48
C LYS A 295 22.49 12.08 -12.61
N ASN A 296 22.88 11.12 -11.79
CA ASN A 296 21.99 10.31 -10.98
C ASN A 296 21.15 11.14 -10.01
N LYS A 297 19.84 10.83 -9.92
CA LYS A 297 18.88 11.44 -9.02
C LYS A 297 18.08 10.37 -8.25
N TYR A 298 18.57 9.14 -8.22
CA TYR A 298 18.01 8.04 -7.45
C TYR A 298 18.02 8.38 -5.95
N ALA A 299 16.96 8.00 -5.24
CA ALA A 299 16.83 8.33 -3.82
C ALA A 299 18.01 7.76 -3.01
N VAL A 300 18.69 8.61 -2.24
CA VAL A 300 19.90 8.22 -1.49
C VAL A 300 19.62 7.02 -0.54
N SER A 301 18.46 7.01 0.12
CA SER A 301 18.05 5.93 1.04
C SER A 301 17.70 4.60 0.33
N TRP A 302 17.69 4.58 -1.00
CA TRP A 302 17.36 3.40 -1.80
C TRP A 302 18.57 2.83 -2.54
N LYS A 303 19.70 3.53 -2.51
CA LYS A 303 20.94 3.09 -3.17
C LYS A 303 21.39 1.72 -2.66
N TRP A 304 21.89 0.94 -3.58
CA TRP A 304 22.53 -0.34 -3.29
C TRP A 304 23.96 -0.10 -2.78
N GLU A 305 24.39 -0.95 -1.87
CA GLU A 305 25.78 -0.97 -1.38
C GLU A 305 26.73 -1.73 -2.31
#